data_8ef3d9a02aa1e307ba336a7a8c1cf63f
#
_entry.id   8ef3d9a02aa1e307ba336a7a8c1cf63f
#
_cell.length_a   1.000
_cell.length_b   1.000
_cell.length_c   1.000
_cell.angle_alpha   90.00
_cell.angle_beta   90.00
_cell.angle_gamma   90.00
#
_symmetry.space_group_name_H-M   'P 1'
#
loop_
_entity.id
_entity.type
_entity.pdbx_description
1 polymer ?
#
loop_
_entity_poly.entity_id
_entity_poly.type
_entity_poly.pdbx_seq_one_letter_code
_entity_poly.pdbx_strand_id
1 'polypeptide(L)'
;MDQKNILEQYMDACELVKETEKDIQRLKKKRKTIVQTVKGSNPEWPYQEQHFKVQGTTFTYTDDFQMRMEEKLLEERKVNAAKIKREAEAFINTTPPRIQRIIRFKIFQKLSWDETAQRMGRKATGDSIRMEFYRFMKEN
;
A
#
# COMPACT_ATOMS: atom_id res chain seq x y z
N MET A 1 16.02 -12.60 14.97
CA MET A 1 14.78 -12.08 14.42
C MET A 1 13.78 -13.23 14.24
N ASP A 2 12.63 -13.11 14.84
CA ASP A 2 11.63 -14.17 14.79
C ASP A 2 11.06 -14.28 13.36
N GLN A 3 11.15 -15.47 12.77
CA GLN A 3 10.68 -15.69 11.38
C GLN A 3 9.19 -15.44 11.23
N LYS A 4 8.43 -15.56 12.29
CA LYS A 4 6.99 -15.26 12.27
C LYS A 4 6.71 -13.79 11.94
N ASN A 5 7.59 -12.91 12.41
CA ASN A 5 7.40 -11.48 12.22
C ASN A 5 7.71 -11.02 10.80
N ILE A 6 8.41 -11.82 9.99
CA ILE A 6 8.78 -11.39 8.65
C ILE A 6 7.55 -11.23 7.75
N LEU A 7 6.53 -12.07 7.91
CA LEU A 7 5.29 -11.95 7.15
C LEU A 7 4.51 -10.71 7.57
N GLU A 8 4.44 -10.45 8.88
CA GLU A 8 3.79 -9.25 9.39
C GLU A 8 4.52 -7.99 8.94
N GLN A 9 5.84 -8.01 8.99
CA GLN A 9 6.67 -6.91 8.51
C GLN A 9 6.43 -6.64 7.02
N TYR A 10 6.29 -7.70 6.23
CA TYR A 10 5.99 -7.54 4.81
C TYR A 10 4.62 -6.92 4.58
N MET A 11 3.61 -7.36 5.32
CA MET A 11 2.27 -6.79 5.23
C MET A 11 2.28 -5.30 5.57
N ASP A 12 2.94 -4.96 6.66
CA ASP A 12 3.03 -3.57 7.10
C ASP A 12 3.80 -2.71 6.09
N ALA A 13 4.88 -3.24 5.54
CA ALA A 13 5.65 -2.52 4.52
C ALA A 13 4.81 -2.26 3.26
N CYS A 14 4.00 -3.23 2.84
CA CYS A 14 3.09 -3.06 1.70
C CYS A 14 2.01 -2.02 1.99
N GLU A 15 1.45 -2.03 3.19
CA GLU A 15 0.44 -1.05 3.57
C GLU A 15 1.04 0.36 3.63
N LEU A 16 2.24 0.49 4.15
CA LEU A 16 2.93 1.77 4.21
C LEU A 16 3.19 2.33 2.81
N VAL A 17 3.57 1.49 1.85
CA VAL A 17 3.73 1.89 0.45
C VAL A 17 2.40 2.41 -0.10
N LYS A 18 1.30 1.70 0.13
CA LYS A 18 -0.02 2.11 -0.34
C LYS A 18 -0.45 3.45 0.26
N GLU A 19 -0.24 3.61 1.57
CA GLU A 19 -0.60 4.85 2.26
C GLU A 19 0.17 6.03 1.69
N THR A 20 1.46 5.83 1.42
CA THR A 20 2.30 6.86 0.82
C THR A 20 1.85 7.20 -0.59
N GLU A 21 1.50 6.20 -1.40
CA GLU A 21 0.96 6.42 -2.74
C GLU A 21 -0.33 7.23 -2.71
N LYS A 22 -1.22 6.94 -1.75
CA LYS A 22 -2.47 7.69 -1.60
C LYS A 22 -2.21 9.15 -1.23
N ASP A 23 -1.24 9.40 -0.36
CA ASP A 23 -0.89 10.75 0.04
C ASP A 23 -0.35 11.55 -1.15
N ILE A 24 0.51 10.93 -1.96
CA ILE A 24 1.05 11.55 -3.16
C ILE A 24 -0.07 11.84 -4.17
N GLN A 25 -0.97 10.88 -4.38
CA GLN A 25 -2.11 11.07 -5.29
C GLN A 25 -3.00 12.22 -4.83
N ARG A 26 -3.20 12.34 -3.52
CA ARG A 26 -3.98 13.45 -2.97
C ARG A 26 -3.36 14.80 -3.29
N LEU A 27 -2.05 14.92 -3.13
CA LEU A 27 -1.32 16.14 -3.44
C LEU A 27 -1.31 16.43 -4.95
N LYS A 28 -1.12 15.41 -5.77
CA LYS A 28 -1.17 15.55 -7.24
C LYS A 28 -2.55 15.98 -7.71
N LYS A 29 -3.59 15.45 -7.11
CA LYS A 29 -4.97 15.77 -7.43
C LYS A 29 -5.28 17.22 -7.07
N LYS A 30 -4.83 17.67 -5.91
CA LYS A 30 -4.94 19.06 -5.47
C LYS A 30 -4.26 20.00 -6.47
N ARG A 31 -3.02 19.68 -6.88
CA ARG A 31 -2.27 20.43 -7.87
C ARG A 31 -3.00 20.50 -9.21
N LYS A 32 -3.49 19.38 -9.69
CA LYS A 32 -4.22 19.30 -10.96
C LYS A 32 -5.50 20.13 -10.94
N THR A 33 -6.24 20.06 -9.84
CA THR A 33 -7.48 20.83 -9.68
C THR A 33 -7.21 22.33 -9.77
N ILE A 34 -6.16 22.81 -9.12
CA ILE A 34 -5.79 24.22 -9.14
C ILE A 34 -5.41 24.67 -10.56
N VAL A 35 -4.60 23.89 -11.25
CA VAL A 35 -4.18 24.19 -12.62
C VAL A 35 -5.38 24.24 -13.56
N GLN A 36 -6.29 23.30 -13.47
CA GLN A 36 -7.51 23.27 -14.28
C GLN A 36 -8.41 24.47 -14.01
N THR A 37 -8.53 24.87 -12.77
CA THR A 37 -9.32 26.01 -12.38
C THR A 37 -8.73 27.30 -12.96
N VAL A 38 -7.42 27.45 -12.91
CA VAL A 38 -6.73 28.60 -13.49
C VAL A 38 -6.92 28.64 -15.01
N LYS A 39 -6.82 27.49 -15.69
CA LYS A 39 -7.04 27.42 -17.14
C LYS A 39 -8.50 27.67 -17.53
N GLY A 40 -9.44 27.30 -16.67
CA GLY A 40 -10.86 27.54 -16.91
C GLY A 40 -11.32 28.94 -16.57
N SER A 41 -10.48 29.75 -15.95
CA SER A 41 -10.84 31.14 -15.65
C SER A 41 -10.72 31.99 -16.89
N ASN A 42 -11.49 33.09 -16.89
CA ASN A 42 -11.56 34.03 -18.00
C ASN A 42 -10.18 34.59 -18.33
N PRO A 43 -9.69 34.43 -19.57
CA PRO A 43 -8.33 34.85 -19.94
C PRO A 43 -8.06 36.35 -19.88
N GLU A 44 -9.05 37.14 -19.70
CA GLU A 44 -8.87 38.60 -19.59
C GLU A 44 -8.36 39.07 -18.22
N TRP A 45 -7.96 38.22 -17.25
CA TRP A 45 -8.18 38.51 -15.97
C TRP A 45 -7.23 38.12 -14.89
N PRO A 46 -6.22 38.85 -14.64
CA PRO A 46 -5.29 38.61 -13.53
C PRO A 46 -5.95 38.60 -12.13
N TYR A 47 -7.11 39.18 -12.01
CA TYR A 47 -7.81 39.20 -10.71
C TYR A 47 -8.39 37.87 -10.31
N GLN A 48 -8.71 37.03 -11.27
CA GLN A 48 -9.28 35.72 -10.95
C GLN A 48 -8.26 34.77 -10.33
N GLU A 49 -7.00 34.90 -10.67
CA GLU A 49 -5.95 34.15 -10.01
C GLU A 49 -5.90 34.48 -8.52
N GLN A 50 -5.99 35.75 -8.17
CA GLN A 50 -6.01 36.15 -6.78
C GLN A 50 -7.25 35.66 -6.07
N HIS A 51 -8.37 35.63 -6.76
CA HIS A 51 -9.62 35.16 -6.21
C HIS A 51 -9.55 33.69 -5.87
N PHE A 52 -8.94 32.85 -6.72
CA PHE A 52 -8.72 31.44 -6.44
C PHE A 52 -7.81 31.22 -5.25
N LYS A 53 -6.79 32.02 -5.09
CA LYS A 53 -5.90 31.95 -3.93
C LYS A 53 -6.64 32.23 -2.62
N VAL A 54 -7.67 33.05 -2.67
CA VAL A 54 -8.49 33.39 -1.51
C VAL A 54 -9.50 32.29 -1.20
N GLN A 55 -9.94 31.51 -2.19
CA GLN A 55 -10.97 30.48 -1.99
C GLN A 55 -10.45 29.12 -1.52
N GLY A 56 -9.20 29.02 -1.16
CA GLY A 56 -8.86 28.05 -0.15
C GLY A 56 -8.26 26.72 -0.51
N THR A 57 -8.19 26.24 -1.75
CA THR A 57 -7.43 25.04 -2.10
C THR A 57 -6.24 25.40 -2.96
N THR A 58 -5.28 26.09 -2.37
CA THR A 58 -4.08 26.51 -3.09
C THR A 58 -3.00 25.45 -2.91
N PHE A 59 -2.41 25.03 -4.03
CA PHE A 59 -1.20 24.22 -4.01
C PHE A 59 -0.02 25.17 -3.78
N THR A 60 0.55 25.10 -2.59
CA THR A 60 1.61 26.01 -2.17
C THR A 60 3.00 25.43 -2.43
N TYR A 61 4.05 26.24 -2.24
CA TYR A 61 5.42 25.73 -2.24
C TYR A 61 5.63 24.68 -1.16
N THR A 62 4.94 24.82 -0.03
CA THR A 62 4.98 23.83 1.04
C THR A 62 4.40 22.48 0.56
N ASP A 63 3.29 22.53 -0.16
CA ASP A 63 2.68 21.33 -0.74
C ASP A 63 3.61 20.66 -1.75
N ASP A 64 4.27 21.46 -2.60
CA ASP A 64 5.22 20.94 -3.58
C ASP A 64 6.42 20.28 -2.92
N PHE A 65 6.96 20.92 -1.90
CA PHE A 65 8.06 20.36 -1.11
C PHE A 65 7.64 19.06 -0.44
N GLN A 66 6.46 19.03 0.16
CA GLN A 66 5.93 17.84 0.81
C GLN A 66 5.76 16.70 -0.19
N MET A 67 5.24 17.01 -1.39
CA MET A 67 5.06 16.00 -2.43
C MET A 67 6.40 15.39 -2.84
N ARG A 68 7.43 16.20 -3.03
CA ARG A 68 8.77 15.72 -3.37
C ARG A 68 9.36 14.85 -2.28
N MET A 69 9.19 15.25 -1.03
CA MET A 69 9.66 14.47 0.10
C MET A 69 8.95 13.13 0.19
N GLU A 70 7.64 13.10 -0.05
CA GLU A 70 6.88 11.88 -0.03
C GLU A 70 7.21 10.96 -1.20
N GLU A 71 7.51 11.52 -2.37
CA GLU A 71 7.97 10.72 -3.51
C GLU A 71 9.30 10.04 -3.19
N LYS A 72 10.21 10.75 -2.54
CA LYS A 72 11.48 10.18 -2.11
C LYS A 72 11.26 9.08 -1.06
N LEU A 73 10.39 9.34 -0.09
CA LEU A 73 10.03 8.35 0.91
C LEU A 73 9.39 7.11 0.28
N LEU A 74 8.53 7.31 -0.73
CA LEU A 74 7.92 6.20 -1.44
C LEU A 74 8.96 5.28 -2.06
N GLU A 75 9.97 5.85 -2.72
CA GLU A 75 11.04 5.04 -3.30
C GLU A 75 11.79 4.26 -2.24
N GLU A 76 12.12 4.89 -1.12
CA GLU A 76 12.78 4.23 0.00
C GLU A 76 11.92 3.10 0.58
N ARG A 77 10.62 3.34 0.72
CA ARG A 77 9.68 2.35 1.25
C ARG A 77 9.49 1.19 0.30
N LYS A 78 9.47 1.45 -1.01
CA LYS A 78 9.39 0.39 -2.02
C LYS A 78 10.64 -0.51 -1.98
N VAL A 79 11.82 0.08 -1.88
CA VAL A 79 13.07 -0.67 -1.77
C VAL A 79 13.06 -1.53 -0.52
N ASN A 80 12.64 -0.96 0.60
CA ASN A 80 12.55 -1.69 1.86
C ASN A 80 11.53 -2.84 1.78
N ALA A 81 10.37 -2.58 1.19
CA ALA A 81 9.35 -3.62 1.01
C ALA A 81 9.86 -4.76 0.12
N ALA A 82 10.60 -4.45 -0.94
CA ALA A 82 11.20 -5.47 -1.80
C ALA A 82 12.22 -6.32 -1.06
N LYS A 83 13.01 -5.70 -0.19
CA LYS A 83 13.99 -6.41 0.65
C LYS A 83 13.28 -7.37 1.60
N ILE A 84 12.25 -6.87 2.29
CA ILE A 84 11.47 -7.69 3.24
C ILE A 84 10.77 -8.82 2.50
N LYS A 85 10.28 -8.56 1.28
CA LYS A 85 9.66 -9.60 0.46
C LYS A 85 10.62 -10.74 0.16
N ARG A 86 11.87 -10.43 -0.17
CA ARG A 86 12.87 -11.48 -0.41
C ARG A 86 13.14 -12.30 0.84
N GLU A 87 13.21 -11.66 2.00
CA GLU A 87 13.38 -12.37 3.26
C GLU A 87 12.16 -13.25 3.57
N ALA A 88 10.96 -12.73 3.31
CA ALA A 88 9.73 -13.48 3.49
C ALA A 88 9.67 -14.69 2.55
N GLU A 89 10.06 -14.53 1.30
CA GLU A 89 10.10 -15.63 0.34
C GLU A 89 11.09 -16.72 0.76
N ALA A 90 12.25 -16.33 1.30
CA ALA A 90 13.21 -17.28 1.82
C ALA A 90 12.62 -18.09 2.97
N PHE A 91 11.88 -17.45 3.87
CA PHE A 91 11.16 -18.15 4.94
C PHE A 91 10.10 -19.09 4.38
N ILE A 92 9.29 -18.61 3.44
CA ILE A 92 8.21 -19.37 2.83
C ILE A 92 8.74 -20.64 2.17
N ASN A 93 9.89 -20.56 1.52
CA ASN A 93 10.48 -21.70 0.84
C ASN A 93 10.88 -22.82 1.80
N THR A 94 10.99 -22.54 3.09
CA THR A 94 11.26 -23.55 4.11
C THR A 94 10.00 -24.19 4.66
N THR A 95 8.81 -23.70 4.31
CA THR A 95 7.54 -24.21 4.83
C THR A 95 6.99 -25.33 3.94
N PRO A 96 6.07 -26.18 4.47
CA PRO A 96 5.43 -27.19 3.64
C PRO A 96 4.62 -26.58 2.50
N PRO A 97 4.47 -27.28 1.37
CA PRO A 97 3.74 -26.72 0.21
C PRO A 97 2.33 -26.23 0.52
N ARG A 98 1.61 -26.89 1.41
CA ARG A 98 0.27 -26.47 1.77
C ARG A 98 0.28 -25.10 2.44
N ILE A 99 1.22 -24.89 3.36
CA ILE A 99 1.38 -23.60 4.05
C ILE A 99 1.86 -22.53 3.07
N GLN A 100 2.75 -22.90 2.14
CA GLN A 100 3.18 -21.96 1.10
C GLN A 100 1.99 -21.44 0.30
N ARG A 101 1.05 -22.30 -0.06
CA ARG A 101 -0.15 -21.90 -0.80
C ARG A 101 -1.03 -20.97 0.02
N ILE A 102 -1.22 -21.28 1.30
CA ILE A 102 -2.03 -20.43 2.18
C ILE A 102 -1.41 -19.04 2.28
N ILE A 103 -0.11 -18.98 2.51
CA ILE A 103 0.61 -17.69 2.61
C ILE A 103 0.49 -16.93 1.30
N ARG A 104 0.67 -17.59 0.18
CA ARG A 104 0.58 -16.95 -1.13
C ARG A 104 -0.78 -16.30 -1.34
N PHE A 105 -1.86 -17.04 -1.06
CA PHE A 105 -3.21 -16.54 -1.27
C PHE A 105 -3.57 -15.45 -0.27
N LYS A 106 -3.28 -15.67 1.00
CA LYS A 106 -3.71 -14.75 2.06
C LYS A 106 -2.86 -13.50 2.10
N ILE A 107 -1.54 -13.64 2.01
CA ILE A 107 -0.62 -12.53 2.24
C ILE A 107 -0.23 -11.82 0.94
N PHE A 108 0.19 -12.57 -0.07
CA PHE A 108 0.64 -11.94 -1.31
C PHE A 108 -0.52 -11.49 -2.19
N GLN A 109 -1.58 -12.30 -2.31
CA GLN A 109 -2.76 -11.96 -3.11
C GLN A 109 -3.83 -11.24 -2.30
N LYS A 110 -3.68 -11.17 -0.98
CA LYS A 110 -4.58 -10.43 -0.09
C LYS A 110 -6.03 -10.90 -0.14
N LEU A 111 -6.24 -12.17 -0.36
CA LEU A 111 -7.58 -12.76 -0.35
C LEU A 111 -8.10 -12.88 1.09
N SER A 112 -9.42 -12.88 1.24
CA SER A 112 -10.04 -13.19 2.53
C SER A 112 -9.80 -14.66 2.88
N TRP A 113 -10.04 -15.03 4.13
CA TRP A 113 -9.92 -16.43 4.54
C TRP A 113 -10.87 -17.34 3.76
N ASP A 114 -12.08 -16.86 3.48
CA ASP A 114 -13.05 -17.62 2.71
C ASP A 114 -12.61 -17.80 1.25
N GLU A 115 -12.09 -16.76 0.64
CA GLU A 115 -11.55 -16.86 -0.72
C GLU A 115 -10.33 -17.77 -0.77
N THR A 116 -9.47 -17.70 0.24
CA THR A 116 -8.31 -18.57 0.36
C THR A 116 -8.76 -20.02 0.44
N ALA A 117 -9.78 -20.30 1.26
CA ALA A 117 -10.32 -21.64 1.40
C ALA A 117 -10.86 -22.17 0.06
N GLN A 118 -11.56 -21.32 -0.70
CA GLN A 118 -12.06 -21.70 -2.02
C GLN A 118 -10.92 -22.10 -2.97
N ARG A 119 -9.81 -21.35 -2.93
CA ARG A 119 -8.64 -21.67 -3.74
C ARG A 119 -7.92 -22.93 -3.29
N MET A 120 -7.95 -23.20 -1.98
CA MET A 120 -7.35 -24.41 -1.45
C MET A 120 -8.15 -25.69 -1.79
N GLY A 121 -9.48 -25.55 -1.90
CA GLY A 121 -10.35 -26.66 -2.23
C GLY A 121 -10.48 -27.70 -1.13
N ARG A 122 -10.98 -28.90 -1.49
CA ARG A 122 -11.05 -30.07 -0.59
C ARG A 122 -11.83 -29.81 0.71
N LYS A 123 -13.02 -29.19 0.58
CA LYS A 123 -13.89 -28.90 1.73
C LYS A 123 -13.27 -27.99 2.78
N ALA A 124 -12.25 -27.22 2.40
CA ALA A 124 -11.66 -26.26 3.32
C ALA A 124 -12.63 -25.11 3.57
N THR A 125 -12.67 -24.64 4.82
CA THR A 125 -13.44 -23.45 5.20
C THR A 125 -12.48 -22.35 5.61
N GLY A 126 -12.96 -21.10 5.58
CA GLY A 126 -12.15 -19.98 6.03
C GLY A 126 -11.60 -20.19 7.43
N ASP A 127 -12.44 -20.68 8.34
CA ASP A 127 -12.01 -20.94 9.72
C ASP A 127 -10.97 -22.06 9.82
N SER A 128 -11.14 -23.16 9.06
CA SER A 128 -10.20 -24.26 9.12
C SER A 128 -8.83 -23.85 8.59
N ILE A 129 -8.79 -23.08 7.51
CA ILE A 129 -7.52 -22.61 6.94
C ILE A 129 -6.85 -21.58 7.87
N ARG A 130 -7.63 -20.68 8.45
CA ARG A 130 -7.12 -19.71 9.42
C ARG A 130 -6.48 -20.39 10.61
N MET A 131 -7.14 -21.38 11.17
CA MET A 131 -6.62 -22.13 12.31
C MET A 131 -5.37 -22.92 11.95
N GLU A 132 -5.36 -23.54 10.78
CA GLU A 132 -4.19 -24.27 10.30
C GLU A 132 -2.98 -23.34 10.17
N PHE A 133 -3.19 -22.15 9.59
CA PHE A 133 -2.14 -21.15 9.43
C PHE A 133 -1.59 -20.70 10.79
N TYR A 134 -2.47 -20.32 11.71
CA TYR A 134 -2.04 -19.83 13.03
C TYR A 134 -1.37 -20.93 13.85
N ARG A 135 -1.83 -22.16 13.73
CA ARG A 135 -1.20 -23.28 14.41
C ARG A 135 0.22 -23.49 13.91
N PHE A 136 0.40 -23.45 12.60
CA PHE A 136 1.74 -23.57 11.99
C PHE A 136 2.65 -22.45 12.47
N MET A 137 2.17 -21.21 12.42
CA MET A 137 2.96 -20.06 12.83
C MET A 137 3.33 -20.10 14.31
N LYS A 138 2.47 -20.67 15.13
CA LYS A 138 2.73 -20.79 16.56
C LYS A 138 3.78 -21.87 16.87
N GLU A 139 3.78 -22.96 16.11
CA GLU A 139 4.69 -24.09 16.32
C GLU A 139 6.09 -23.83 15.78
N ASN A 140 6.22 -22.87 14.88
CA ASN A 140 7.51 -22.54 14.24
C ASN A 140 7.97 -21.11 14.66
#